data_3e809029ae6f602f1753a05291ba9639
#
_entry.id   3e809029ae6f602f1753a05291ba9639
#
_cell.length_a   1.000
_cell.length_b   1.000
_cell.length_c   1.000
_cell.angle_alpha   90.00
_cell.angle_beta   90.00
_cell.angle_gamma   90.00
#
_symmetry.space_group_name_H-M   'P 1'
#
loop_
_entity.id
_entity.type
_entity.pdbx_description
1 polymer ?
#
loop_
_entity_poly.entity_id
_entity_poly.type
_entity_poly.pdbx_seq_one_letter_code
_entity_poly.pdbx_strand_id
1 'polypeptide(L)'
;GPHVVVTGRTTIGKNTRIFQFASIGEDPQDKKYDGEDTELIIGDNTTIRELCTFSRGTVQGGGKTIIGNNNWIMACVHIAHDCILGDNIIMANNASLAGHVTVGDWAILSGYSLIHQFCNVGEHSFTSFASHVNQSIPPYVTVSGEKARAKGVNTEGLKRRGYNPEQIQQVRRAYKVLYRSGLRLEEARVQLEEMAEDHEEIRPWIEFLDTTEKSFIR
;
A
#
# COMPACT_ATOMS: atom_id res chain seq x y z
N GLY A 1 -23.44 -0.72 8.30
CA GLY A 1 -23.75 -0.21 9.64
C GLY A 1 -24.63 1.02 9.58
N PRO A 2 -25.19 1.47 10.71
CA PRO A 2 -26.00 2.68 10.74
C PRO A 2 -25.15 3.92 10.42
N HIS A 3 -25.79 4.94 9.83
CA HIS A 3 -25.15 6.22 9.50
C HIS A 3 -23.91 6.09 8.57
N VAL A 4 -23.85 5.03 7.79
CA VAL A 4 -22.90 4.94 6.67
C VAL A 4 -23.42 5.81 5.53
N VAL A 5 -22.54 6.64 4.97
CA VAL A 5 -22.81 7.41 3.76
C VAL A 5 -22.06 6.75 2.61
N VAL A 6 -22.76 6.43 1.55
CA VAL A 6 -22.18 5.97 0.27
C VAL A 6 -22.70 6.92 -0.81
N THR A 7 -21.80 7.58 -1.51
CA THR A 7 -22.14 8.61 -2.49
C THR A 7 -21.30 8.50 -3.75
N GLY A 8 -21.63 9.32 -4.76
CA GLY A 8 -20.95 9.36 -6.05
C GLY A 8 -21.00 8.03 -6.81
N ARG A 9 -20.16 7.90 -7.83
CA ARG A 9 -20.00 6.63 -8.56
C ARG A 9 -19.13 5.67 -7.74
N THR A 10 -19.80 4.94 -6.85
CA THR A 10 -19.15 3.97 -5.96
C THR A 10 -19.63 2.57 -6.27
N THR A 11 -18.69 1.68 -6.59
CA THR A 11 -18.94 0.24 -6.75
C THR A 11 -18.38 -0.52 -5.56
N ILE A 12 -19.20 -1.39 -4.96
CA ILE A 12 -18.82 -2.19 -3.78
C ILE A 12 -19.02 -3.67 -4.11
N GLY A 13 -17.95 -4.44 -3.95
CA GLY A 13 -17.93 -5.88 -4.20
C GLY A 13 -18.74 -6.68 -3.19
N LYS A 14 -18.87 -7.98 -3.45
CA LYS A 14 -19.65 -8.94 -2.66
C LYS A 14 -19.07 -9.12 -1.26
N ASN A 15 -19.93 -9.38 -0.28
CA ASN A 15 -19.58 -9.67 1.11
C ASN A 15 -18.76 -8.57 1.81
N THR A 16 -18.64 -7.39 1.22
CA THR A 16 -17.95 -6.25 1.83
C THR A 16 -18.81 -5.69 2.97
N ARG A 17 -18.17 -5.44 4.11
CA ARG A 17 -18.81 -5.00 5.35
C ARG A 17 -18.35 -3.59 5.69
N ILE A 18 -19.30 -2.67 5.83
CA ILE A 18 -19.03 -1.27 6.16
C ILE A 18 -19.68 -0.95 7.50
N PHE A 19 -18.90 -0.47 8.44
CA PHE A 19 -19.32 -0.14 9.79
C PHE A 19 -19.77 1.32 9.90
N GLN A 20 -20.44 1.64 10.99
CA GLN A 20 -21.11 2.91 11.20
C GLN A 20 -20.20 4.13 11.04
N PHE A 21 -20.81 5.22 10.58
CA PHE A 21 -20.19 6.53 10.37
C PHE A 21 -19.06 6.57 9.34
N ALA A 22 -18.91 5.52 8.52
CA ALA A 22 -17.98 5.59 7.38
C ALA A 22 -18.56 6.47 6.27
N SER A 23 -17.71 7.26 5.61
CA SER A 23 -18.03 8.09 4.44
C SER A 23 -17.26 7.56 3.22
N ILE A 24 -18.00 6.97 2.29
CA ILE A 24 -17.45 6.17 1.18
C ILE A 24 -17.86 6.81 -0.14
N GLY A 25 -16.87 7.21 -0.94
CA GLY A 25 -17.10 7.76 -2.27
C GLY A 25 -17.40 9.26 -2.32
N GLU A 26 -17.04 10.00 -1.26
CA GLU A 26 -17.13 11.46 -1.29
C GLU A 26 -16.18 12.08 -2.32
N ASP A 27 -16.46 13.34 -2.63
CA ASP A 27 -15.62 14.14 -3.53
C ASP A 27 -14.16 14.16 -3.07
N PRO A 28 -13.21 14.16 -4.00
CA PRO A 28 -11.80 14.35 -3.67
C PRO A 28 -11.56 15.63 -2.85
N GLN A 29 -10.75 15.53 -1.80
CA GLN A 29 -10.31 16.70 -1.04
C GLN A 29 -9.15 17.43 -1.76
N ASP A 30 -9.31 17.61 -3.07
CA ASP A 30 -8.39 18.36 -3.93
C ASP A 30 -9.08 19.64 -4.40
N LYS A 31 -8.44 20.80 -4.19
CA LYS A 31 -8.97 22.11 -4.62
C LYS A 31 -9.16 22.25 -6.13
N LYS A 32 -8.58 21.37 -6.92
CA LYS A 32 -8.70 21.35 -8.39
C LYS A 32 -9.94 20.59 -8.87
N TYR A 33 -10.54 19.79 -7.99
CA TYR A 33 -11.75 19.04 -8.32
C TYR A 33 -12.93 19.99 -8.50
N ASP A 34 -13.61 19.89 -9.63
CA ASP A 34 -14.74 20.77 -10.02
C ASP A 34 -16.01 19.96 -10.34
N GLY A 35 -16.19 18.81 -9.66
CA GLY A 35 -17.39 17.99 -9.81
C GLY A 35 -17.35 16.99 -10.97
N GLU A 36 -16.18 16.62 -11.43
CA GLU A 36 -15.99 15.67 -12.52
C GLU A 36 -16.51 14.27 -12.17
N ASP A 37 -16.96 13.54 -13.18
CA ASP A 37 -17.49 12.18 -13.02
C ASP A 37 -16.36 11.17 -12.83
N THR A 38 -16.03 10.91 -11.56
CA THR A 38 -14.97 10.01 -11.13
C THR A 38 -15.50 8.91 -10.22
N GLU A 39 -14.72 7.84 -10.01
CA GLU A 39 -15.18 6.61 -9.38
C GLU A 39 -14.39 6.21 -8.14
N LEU A 40 -15.08 5.47 -7.25
CA LEU A 40 -14.48 4.61 -6.23
C LEU A 40 -14.90 3.17 -6.50
N ILE A 41 -13.92 2.26 -6.53
CA ILE A 41 -14.17 0.82 -6.72
C ILE A 41 -13.61 0.08 -5.53
N ILE A 42 -14.45 -0.72 -4.86
CA ILE A 42 -14.08 -1.57 -3.72
C ILE A 42 -14.36 -3.02 -4.09
N GLY A 43 -13.39 -3.88 -3.95
CA GLY A 43 -13.48 -5.31 -4.23
C GLY A 43 -14.28 -6.09 -3.19
N ASP A 44 -14.23 -7.40 -3.32
CA ASP A 44 -14.99 -8.37 -2.54
C ASP A 44 -14.39 -8.59 -1.14
N ASN A 45 -15.21 -9.07 -0.21
CA ASN A 45 -14.82 -9.55 1.13
C ASN A 45 -14.02 -8.53 1.98
N THR A 46 -14.06 -7.26 1.66
CA THR A 46 -13.34 -6.20 2.37
C THR A 46 -14.13 -5.76 3.61
N THR A 47 -13.44 -5.58 4.73
CA THR A 47 -14.03 -5.03 5.95
C THR A 47 -13.54 -3.61 6.18
N ILE A 48 -14.48 -2.67 6.26
CA ILE A 48 -14.24 -1.24 6.47
C ILE A 48 -14.87 -0.87 7.82
N ARG A 49 -14.01 -0.52 8.78
CA ARG A 49 -14.44 -0.20 10.13
C ARG A 49 -14.93 1.25 10.24
N GLU A 50 -15.26 1.62 11.45
CA GLU A 50 -15.94 2.87 11.80
C GLU A 50 -15.16 4.11 11.37
N LEU A 51 -15.88 5.17 10.99
CA LEU A 51 -15.33 6.50 10.72
C LEU A 51 -14.26 6.54 9.60
N CYS A 52 -14.21 5.52 8.76
CA CYS A 52 -13.33 5.53 7.59
C CYS A 52 -13.82 6.55 6.55
N THR A 53 -12.90 7.16 5.81
CA THR A 53 -13.19 8.12 4.74
C THR A 53 -12.45 7.75 3.47
N PHE A 54 -13.19 7.47 2.38
CA PHE A 54 -12.62 7.12 1.08
C PHE A 54 -13.13 8.08 0.02
N SER A 55 -12.23 8.74 -0.68
CA SER A 55 -12.56 9.64 -1.78
C SER A 55 -12.53 8.94 -3.13
N ARG A 56 -13.34 9.44 -4.08
CA ARG A 56 -13.24 9.06 -5.50
C ARG A 56 -11.93 9.55 -6.11
N GLY A 57 -11.63 9.11 -7.33
CA GLY A 57 -10.49 9.60 -8.09
C GLY A 57 -10.65 11.02 -8.61
N THR A 58 -9.60 11.54 -9.25
CA THR A 58 -9.61 12.80 -10.01
C THR A 58 -9.32 12.51 -11.47
N VAL A 59 -9.74 13.39 -12.38
CA VAL A 59 -9.46 13.23 -13.82
C VAL A 59 -7.96 13.17 -14.08
N GLN A 60 -7.18 13.96 -13.35
CA GLN A 60 -5.72 14.01 -13.47
C GLN A 60 -5.05 12.70 -13.00
N GLY A 61 -5.68 11.97 -12.08
CA GLY A 61 -5.19 10.69 -11.56
C GLY A 61 -5.75 9.45 -12.27
N GLY A 62 -6.47 9.64 -13.38
CA GLY A 62 -7.07 8.53 -14.12
C GLY A 62 -8.52 8.24 -13.75
N GLY A 63 -9.17 9.08 -12.94
CA GLY A 63 -10.59 9.06 -12.65
C GLY A 63 -11.04 8.04 -11.61
N LYS A 64 -10.14 7.30 -10.97
CA LYS A 64 -10.52 6.18 -10.10
C LYS A 64 -9.66 6.07 -8.85
N THR A 65 -10.33 5.80 -7.73
CA THR A 65 -9.71 5.18 -6.54
C THR A 65 -10.12 3.71 -6.51
N ILE A 66 -9.15 2.81 -6.34
CA ILE A 66 -9.39 1.36 -6.42
C ILE A 66 -8.89 0.70 -5.14
N ILE A 67 -9.73 -0.12 -4.54
CA ILE A 67 -9.42 -0.95 -3.38
C ILE A 67 -9.74 -2.39 -3.76
N GLY A 68 -8.74 -3.27 -3.70
CA GLY A 68 -8.87 -4.68 -4.04
C GLY A 68 -9.69 -5.49 -3.04
N ASN A 69 -9.45 -6.79 -3.02
CA ASN A 69 -10.24 -7.75 -2.29
C ASN A 69 -9.64 -8.12 -0.92
N ASN A 70 -10.47 -8.69 -0.04
CA ASN A 70 -10.04 -9.28 1.24
C ASN A 70 -9.28 -8.31 2.16
N ASN A 71 -9.48 -7.01 2.02
CA ASN A 71 -8.79 -6.00 2.80
C ASN A 71 -9.41 -5.84 4.20
N TRP A 72 -8.58 -5.64 5.21
CA TRP A 72 -8.97 -5.36 6.59
C TRP A 72 -8.60 -3.94 6.96
N ILE A 73 -9.58 -3.04 6.90
CA ILE A 73 -9.39 -1.61 7.10
C ILE A 73 -10.04 -1.21 8.43
N MET A 74 -9.19 -0.87 9.40
CA MET A 74 -9.61 -0.56 10.76
C MET A 74 -10.15 0.87 10.87
N ALA A 75 -10.61 1.24 12.06
CA ALA A 75 -11.32 2.49 12.29
C ALA A 75 -10.46 3.74 12.00
N CYS A 76 -11.13 4.78 11.53
CA CYS A 76 -10.54 6.10 11.26
C CYS A 76 -9.45 6.09 10.16
N VAL A 77 -9.44 5.12 9.28
CA VAL A 77 -8.54 5.09 8.13
C VAL A 77 -9.02 6.10 7.08
N HIS A 78 -8.07 6.83 6.51
CA HIS A 78 -8.31 7.72 5.37
C HIS A 78 -7.63 7.20 4.12
N ILE A 79 -8.37 7.10 3.02
CA ILE A 79 -7.86 6.80 1.67
C ILE A 79 -8.27 7.97 0.76
N ALA A 80 -7.28 8.77 0.38
CA ALA A 80 -7.49 9.90 -0.52
C ALA A 80 -7.73 9.43 -1.97
N HIS A 81 -7.98 10.40 -2.84
CA HIS A 81 -8.24 10.21 -4.26
C HIS A 81 -7.09 9.52 -5.01
N ASP A 82 -7.41 8.79 -6.06
CA ASP A 82 -6.46 8.16 -6.98
C ASP A 82 -5.53 7.12 -6.33
N CYS A 83 -5.86 6.65 -5.13
CA CYS A 83 -5.15 5.54 -4.50
C CYS A 83 -5.50 4.22 -5.17
N ILE A 84 -4.50 3.34 -5.32
CA ILE A 84 -4.67 1.97 -5.83
C ILE A 84 -4.16 0.99 -4.80
N LEU A 85 -5.07 0.24 -4.20
CA LEU A 85 -4.78 -0.78 -3.20
C LEU A 85 -5.01 -2.17 -3.78
N GLY A 86 -4.06 -3.07 -3.59
CA GLY A 86 -4.19 -4.48 -3.93
C GLY A 86 -5.05 -5.26 -2.94
N ASP A 87 -4.78 -6.53 -2.83
CA ASP A 87 -5.53 -7.50 -2.05
C ASP A 87 -4.87 -7.80 -0.69
N ASN A 88 -5.67 -8.28 0.27
CA ASN A 88 -5.21 -8.77 1.57
C ASN A 88 -4.42 -7.74 2.41
N ILE A 89 -4.65 -6.47 2.20
CA ILE A 89 -3.99 -5.39 2.93
C ILE A 89 -4.61 -5.22 4.31
N ILE A 90 -3.79 -4.90 5.29
CA ILE A 90 -4.23 -4.50 6.61
C ILE A 90 -3.84 -3.03 6.83
N MET A 91 -4.83 -2.18 7.10
CA MET A 91 -4.62 -0.81 7.55
C MET A 91 -5.14 -0.66 8.97
N ALA A 92 -4.24 -0.45 9.91
CA ALA A 92 -4.62 -0.27 11.30
C ALA A 92 -5.16 1.15 11.57
N ASN A 93 -5.75 1.34 12.75
CA ASN A 93 -6.45 2.58 13.13
C ASN A 93 -5.64 3.85 12.80
N ASN A 94 -6.33 4.82 12.20
CA ASN A 94 -5.78 6.13 11.84
C ASN A 94 -4.64 6.10 10.80
N ALA A 95 -4.42 4.97 10.12
CA ALA A 95 -3.53 4.96 8.96
C ALA A 95 -4.13 5.82 7.84
N SER A 96 -3.30 6.62 7.17
CA SER A 96 -3.79 7.57 6.16
C SER A 96 -2.92 7.54 4.92
N LEU A 97 -3.58 7.49 3.77
CA LEU A 97 -2.96 7.62 2.45
C LEU A 97 -3.32 8.98 1.87
N ALA A 98 -2.32 9.75 1.50
CA ALA A 98 -2.51 10.92 0.64
C ALA A 98 -2.81 10.48 -0.82
N GLY A 99 -3.12 11.43 -1.70
CA GLY A 99 -3.50 11.11 -3.07
C GLY A 99 -2.44 10.34 -3.87
N HIS A 100 -2.88 9.52 -4.83
CA HIS A 100 -2.03 8.77 -5.76
C HIS A 100 -1.07 7.77 -5.09
N VAL A 101 -1.41 7.24 -3.92
CA VAL A 101 -0.62 6.19 -3.27
C VAL A 101 -1.01 4.83 -3.83
N THR A 102 -0.01 4.03 -4.17
CA THR A 102 -0.21 2.61 -4.51
C THR A 102 0.23 1.74 -3.33
N VAL A 103 -0.57 0.73 -2.99
CA VAL A 103 -0.26 -0.24 -1.93
C VAL A 103 -0.37 -1.65 -2.49
N GLY A 104 0.73 -2.37 -2.51
CA GLY A 104 0.81 -3.75 -2.99
C GLY A 104 0.15 -4.75 -2.02
N ASP A 105 -0.09 -5.93 -2.54
CA ASP A 105 -0.75 -7.02 -1.83
C ASP A 105 -0.06 -7.36 -0.50
N TRP A 106 -0.87 -7.74 0.48
CA TRP A 106 -0.37 -8.18 1.76
C TRP A 106 0.42 -7.14 2.57
N ALA A 107 0.46 -5.89 2.15
CA ALA A 107 1.07 -4.83 2.93
C ALA A 107 0.31 -4.60 4.25
N ILE A 108 1.05 -4.27 5.31
CA ILE A 108 0.48 -3.93 6.60
C ILE A 108 0.91 -2.51 6.98
N LEU A 109 -0.06 -1.62 7.06
CA LEU A 109 0.13 -0.27 7.56
C LEU A 109 -0.35 -0.22 9.02
N SER A 110 0.61 -0.14 9.96
CA SER A 110 0.30 -0.06 11.38
C SER A 110 -0.38 1.26 11.75
N GLY A 111 -0.94 1.32 12.94
CA GLY A 111 -1.68 2.50 13.40
C GLY A 111 -0.89 3.80 13.28
N TYR A 112 -1.59 4.86 12.86
CA TYR A 112 -1.02 6.19 12.62
C TYR A 112 0.11 6.21 11.56
N SER A 113 0.16 5.24 10.65
CA SER A 113 1.05 5.32 9.49
C SER A 113 0.53 6.37 8.52
N LEU A 114 1.37 7.33 8.15
CA LEU A 114 1.04 8.41 7.23
C LEU A 114 1.87 8.26 5.96
N ILE A 115 1.21 8.02 4.84
CA ILE A 115 1.87 7.80 3.54
C ILE A 115 1.69 9.04 2.68
N HIS A 116 2.80 9.66 2.29
CA HIS A 116 2.80 10.87 1.45
C HIS A 116 2.36 10.55 0.02
N GLN A 117 1.78 11.53 -0.65
CA GLN A 117 1.29 11.41 -2.04
C GLN A 117 2.35 10.86 -3.01
N PHE A 118 1.89 10.07 -3.98
CA PHE A 118 2.71 9.42 -5.01
C PHE A 118 3.72 8.39 -4.47
N CYS A 119 3.63 7.97 -3.23
CA CYS A 119 4.44 6.86 -2.74
C CYS A 119 3.87 5.52 -3.19
N ASN A 120 4.76 4.60 -3.56
CA ASN A 120 4.46 3.20 -3.79
C ASN A 120 4.87 2.39 -2.55
N VAL A 121 3.94 1.66 -1.97
CA VAL A 121 4.16 0.75 -0.83
C VAL A 121 4.16 -0.67 -1.39
N GLY A 122 5.34 -1.27 -1.50
CA GLY A 122 5.52 -2.60 -2.09
C GLY A 122 4.79 -3.69 -1.31
N GLU A 123 4.48 -4.76 -2.01
CA GLU A 123 3.79 -5.92 -1.43
C GLU A 123 4.51 -6.50 -0.21
N HIS A 124 3.76 -7.14 0.69
CA HIS A 124 4.29 -7.74 1.91
C HIS A 124 5.09 -6.80 2.83
N SER A 125 5.15 -5.50 2.54
CA SER A 125 5.83 -4.53 3.38
C SER A 125 5.11 -4.30 4.72
N PHE A 126 5.81 -3.71 5.67
CA PHE A 126 5.27 -3.43 7.00
C PHE A 126 5.72 -2.04 7.46
N THR A 127 4.78 -1.18 7.83
CA THR A 127 5.10 0.06 8.54
C THR A 127 4.93 -0.15 10.05
N SER A 128 5.90 0.27 10.85
CA SER A 128 5.75 0.30 12.31
C SER A 128 4.77 1.41 12.72
N PHE A 129 4.27 1.32 13.95
CA PHE A 129 3.35 2.31 14.52
C PHE A 129 3.88 3.75 14.38
N ALA A 130 3.02 4.69 14.00
CA ALA A 130 3.31 6.11 13.81
C ALA A 130 4.47 6.41 12.82
N SER A 131 4.60 5.59 11.77
CA SER A 131 5.61 5.84 10.71
C SER A 131 5.14 6.92 9.74
N HIS A 132 5.99 7.92 9.47
CA HIS A 132 5.75 8.90 8.42
C HIS A 132 6.60 8.57 7.19
N VAL A 133 5.92 8.22 6.11
CA VAL A 133 6.52 7.70 4.89
C VAL A 133 6.44 8.76 3.79
N ASN A 134 7.56 9.32 3.40
CA ASN A 134 7.67 10.33 2.34
C ASN A 134 8.43 9.84 1.10
N GLN A 135 8.84 8.59 1.09
CA GLN A 135 9.50 7.90 -0.02
C GLN A 135 8.86 6.52 -0.17
N SER A 136 8.87 5.96 -1.38
CA SER A 136 8.31 4.63 -1.63
C SER A 136 8.99 3.54 -0.80
N ILE A 137 8.25 2.51 -0.44
CA ILE A 137 8.73 1.38 0.37
C ILE A 137 8.87 0.16 -0.54
N PRO A 138 10.07 -0.40 -0.71
CA PRO A 138 10.24 -1.63 -1.48
C PRO A 138 9.48 -2.83 -0.88
N PRO A 139 9.15 -3.85 -1.70
CA PRO A 139 8.50 -5.06 -1.25
C PRO A 139 9.21 -5.72 -0.07
N TYR A 140 8.44 -6.36 0.81
CA TYR A 140 8.92 -7.11 1.97
C TYR A 140 9.60 -6.29 3.07
N VAL A 141 9.80 -4.99 2.88
CA VAL A 141 10.59 -4.16 3.81
C VAL A 141 9.75 -3.68 4.98
N THR A 142 10.32 -3.82 6.17
CA THR A 142 9.82 -3.15 7.39
C THR A 142 10.42 -1.77 7.51
N VAL A 143 9.58 -0.76 7.68
CA VAL A 143 10.01 0.63 7.90
C VAL A 143 9.51 1.17 9.23
N SER A 144 10.22 2.16 9.80
CA SER A 144 9.85 2.79 11.08
C SER A 144 10.41 4.21 11.18
N GLY A 145 9.69 5.07 11.90
CA GLY A 145 10.12 6.39 12.35
C GLY A 145 9.38 7.56 11.69
N GLU A 146 9.53 8.77 12.24
CA GLU A 146 8.95 10.03 11.71
C GLU A 146 9.49 10.42 10.32
N LYS A 147 10.71 10.01 10.02
CA LYS A 147 11.26 9.90 8.66
C LYS A 147 11.52 8.41 8.47
N ALA A 148 10.56 7.73 7.92
CA ALA A 148 10.60 6.28 7.80
C ALA A 148 11.90 5.79 7.16
N ARG A 149 12.54 4.80 7.79
CA ARG A 149 13.76 4.17 7.31
C ARG A 149 13.61 2.66 7.35
N ALA A 150 14.29 1.97 6.45
CA ALA A 150 14.32 0.51 6.42
C ALA A 150 14.93 -0.06 7.70
N LYS A 151 14.27 -1.03 8.30
CA LYS A 151 14.70 -1.75 9.51
C LYS A 151 15.08 -3.20 9.21
N GLY A 152 14.60 -3.77 8.13
CA GLY A 152 14.85 -5.14 7.73
C GLY A 152 13.70 -5.69 6.90
N VAL A 153 13.64 -7.01 6.79
CA VAL A 153 12.59 -7.76 6.08
C VAL A 153 11.45 -8.12 7.04
N ASN A 154 10.22 -8.03 6.58
CA ASN A 154 9.01 -8.47 7.28
C ASN A 154 8.93 -10.00 7.38
N THR A 155 9.90 -10.60 8.01
CA THR A 155 10.04 -12.06 8.09
C THR A 155 8.83 -12.75 8.72
N GLU A 156 8.24 -12.16 9.76
CA GLU A 156 7.07 -12.75 10.43
C GLU A 156 5.83 -12.71 9.55
N GLY A 157 5.65 -11.65 8.78
CA GLY A 157 4.58 -11.58 7.77
C GLY A 157 4.74 -12.67 6.71
N LEU A 158 5.95 -12.86 6.19
CA LEU A 158 6.24 -13.88 5.19
C LEU A 158 5.97 -15.31 5.71
N LYS A 159 6.45 -15.65 6.92
CA LYS A 159 6.16 -16.94 7.57
C LYS A 159 4.66 -17.22 7.68
N ARG A 160 3.88 -16.23 8.16
CA ARG A 160 2.42 -16.36 8.30
C ARG A 160 1.70 -16.59 6.98
N ARG A 161 2.31 -16.21 5.86
CA ARG A 161 1.79 -16.35 4.50
C ARG A 161 2.34 -17.58 3.77
N GLY A 162 3.06 -18.46 4.48
CA GLY A 162 3.52 -19.73 3.95
C GLY A 162 4.85 -19.72 3.21
N TYR A 163 5.58 -18.60 3.22
CA TYR A 163 6.94 -18.59 2.69
C TYR A 163 7.82 -19.57 3.45
N ASN A 164 8.48 -20.44 2.74
CA ASN A 164 9.41 -21.39 3.35
C ASN A 164 10.73 -20.71 3.78
N PRO A 165 11.58 -21.38 4.60
CA PRO A 165 12.83 -20.80 5.08
C PRO A 165 13.78 -20.37 3.96
N GLU A 166 13.81 -21.11 2.84
CA GLU A 166 14.66 -20.82 1.68
C GLU A 166 14.23 -19.53 0.98
N GLN A 167 12.94 -19.40 0.65
CA GLN A 167 12.38 -18.17 0.09
C GLN A 167 12.65 -16.95 0.97
N ILE A 168 12.43 -17.07 2.29
CA ILE A 168 12.73 -15.99 3.24
C ILE A 168 14.22 -15.64 3.22
N GLN A 169 15.08 -16.63 3.05
CA GLN A 169 16.52 -16.41 2.95
C GLN A 169 16.88 -15.64 1.66
N GLN A 170 16.24 -15.94 0.54
CA GLN A 170 16.46 -15.22 -0.72
C GLN A 170 15.97 -13.77 -0.63
N VAL A 171 14.78 -13.52 -0.07
CA VAL A 171 14.29 -12.16 0.20
C VAL A 171 15.27 -11.38 1.10
N ARG A 172 15.86 -12.03 2.11
CA ARG A 172 16.90 -11.40 2.95
C ARG A 172 18.20 -11.11 2.19
N ARG A 173 18.56 -11.95 1.21
CA ARG A 173 19.72 -11.70 0.34
C ARG A 173 19.46 -10.48 -0.55
N ALA A 174 18.28 -10.43 -1.19
CA ALA A 174 17.86 -9.26 -1.97
C ALA A 174 17.90 -7.96 -1.15
N TYR A 175 17.37 -8.00 0.09
CA TYR A 175 17.48 -6.89 1.01
C TYR A 175 18.93 -6.47 1.25
N LYS A 176 19.86 -7.41 1.44
CA LYS A 176 21.29 -7.08 1.62
C LYS A 176 21.90 -6.47 0.38
N VAL A 177 21.56 -6.98 -0.81
CA VAL A 177 22.01 -6.42 -2.10
C VAL A 177 21.57 -4.96 -2.19
N LEU A 178 20.30 -4.65 -1.91
CA LEU A 178 19.80 -3.29 -2.06
C LEU A 178 20.29 -2.33 -0.96
N TYR A 179 20.46 -2.79 0.28
CA TYR A 179 20.65 -1.91 1.44
C TYR A 179 22.04 -1.97 2.10
N ARG A 180 22.82 -3.03 1.87
CA ARG A 180 24.04 -3.29 2.65
C ARG A 180 25.28 -3.66 1.83
N SER A 181 25.14 -3.80 0.52
CA SER A 181 26.24 -4.16 -0.36
C SER A 181 27.18 -2.98 -0.68
N GLY A 182 26.70 -1.73 -0.52
CA GLY A 182 27.42 -0.54 -0.98
C GLY A 182 27.37 -0.33 -2.50
N LEU A 183 26.64 -1.17 -3.22
CA LEU A 183 26.49 -1.09 -4.68
C LEU A 183 25.68 0.16 -5.07
N ARG A 184 25.95 0.71 -6.26
CA ARG A 184 25.05 1.67 -6.89
C ARG A 184 23.74 0.98 -7.26
N LEU A 185 22.68 1.76 -7.46
CA LEU A 185 21.35 1.19 -7.72
C LEU A 185 21.33 0.30 -8.96
N GLU A 186 22.00 0.73 -10.04
CA GLU A 186 22.09 -0.03 -11.28
C GLU A 186 22.80 -1.37 -11.08
N GLU A 187 23.86 -1.40 -10.29
CA GLU A 187 24.61 -2.62 -9.98
C GLU A 187 23.78 -3.57 -9.08
N ALA A 188 23.06 -3.00 -8.10
CA ALA A 188 22.18 -3.77 -7.24
C ALA A 188 21.01 -4.36 -8.05
N ARG A 189 20.48 -3.61 -9.04
CA ARG A 189 19.43 -4.08 -9.94
C ARG A 189 19.87 -5.29 -10.74
N VAL A 190 21.04 -5.25 -11.37
CA VAL A 190 21.57 -6.40 -12.13
C VAL A 190 21.67 -7.64 -11.26
N GLN A 191 22.15 -7.52 -10.01
CA GLN A 191 22.20 -8.66 -9.09
C GLN A 191 20.81 -9.18 -8.71
N LEU A 192 19.82 -8.30 -8.54
CA LEU A 192 18.44 -8.72 -8.27
C LEU A 192 17.83 -9.43 -9.48
N GLU A 193 18.11 -8.97 -10.70
CA GLU A 193 17.66 -9.63 -11.96
C GLU A 193 18.25 -11.03 -12.07
N GLU A 194 19.56 -11.20 -11.84
CA GLU A 194 20.21 -12.52 -11.80
C GLU A 194 19.57 -13.44 -10.74
N MET A 195 19.28 -12.92 -9.54
CA MET A 195 18.62 -13.70 -8.49
C MET A 195 17.19 -14.12 -8.88
N ALA A 196 16.48 -13.29 -9.62
CA ALA A 196 15.10 -13.53 -10.02
C ALA A 196 14.95 -14.62 -11.09
N GLU A 197 16.03 -15.02 -11.79
CA GLU A 197 16.02 -16.13 -12.76
C GLU A 197 15.66 -17.46 -12.06
N ASP A 198 16.15 -17.66 -10.84
CA ASP A 198 15.95 -18.90 -10.07
C ASP A 198 14.93 -18.75 -8.92
N HIS A 199 14.53 -17.51 -8.58
CA HIS A 199 13.75 -17.18 -7.39
C HIS A 199 12.62 -16.20 -7.68
N GLU A 200 11.41 -16.73 -7.88
CA GLU A 200 10.22 -15.90 -8.20
C GLU A 200 9.91 -14.85 -7.14
N GLU A 201 10.20 -15.12 -5.86
CA GLU A 201 10.01 -14.18 -4.77
C GLU A 201 10.88 -12.93 -4.85
N ILE A 202 11.81 -12.88 -5.80
CA ILE A 202 12.65 -11.69 -6.05
C ILE A 202 12.04 -10.75 -7.09
N ARG A 203 11.18 -11.24 -7.99
CA ARG A 203 10.55 -10.44 -9.05
C ARG A 203 9.86 -9.17 -8.55
N PRO A 204 9.14 -9.16 -7.42
CA PRO A 204 8.51 -7.94 -6.91
C PRO A 204 9.49 -6.78 -6.66
N TRP A 205 10.76 -7.07 -6.35
CA TRP A 205 11.78 -6.03 -6.21
C TRP A 205 12.07 -5.34 -7.55
N ILE A 206 12.12 -6.10 -8.63
CA ILE A 206 12.41 -5.58 -9.99
C ILE A 206 11.22 -4.76 -10.47
N GLU A 207 10.00 -5.32 -10.38
CA GLU A 207 8.76 -4.63 -10.75
C GLU A 207 8.58 -3.32 -9.97
N PHE A 208 8.93 -3.33 -8.69
CA PHE A 208 8.94 -2.10 -7.88
C PHE A 208 9.94 -1.07 -8.40
N LEU A 209 11.15 -1.48 -8.75
CA LEU A 209 12.18 -0.58 -9.29
C LEU A 209 11.79 -0.03 -10.66
N ASP A 210 11.06 -0.80 -11.47
CA ASP A 210 10.59 -0.39 -12.79
C ASP A 210 9.42 0.61 -12.73
N THR A 211 8.54 0.45 -11.75
CA THR A 211 7.30 1.23 -11.64
C THR A 211 7.38 2.41 -10.69
N THR A 212 8.44 2.51 -9.90
CA THR A 212 8.57 3.56 -8.89
C THR A 212 9.27 4.79 -9.47
N GLU A 213 8.49 5.80 -9.82
CA GLU A 213 9.00 7.09 -10.30
C GLU A 213 9.58 7.95 -9.17
N LYS A 214 9.01 7.84 -7.97
CA LYS A 214 9.46 8.60 -6.79
C LYS A 214 10.64 7.90 -6.12
N SER A 215 11.49 8.68 -5.45
CA SER A 215 12.55 8.11 -4.63
C SER A 215 12.00 7.12 -3.60
N PHE A 216 12.73 6.06 -3.34
CA PHE A 216 12.37 5.06 -2.35
C PHE A 216 13.33 5.04 -1.15
N ILE A 217 12.87 4.45 -0.07
CA ILE A 217 13.67 4.28 1.16
C ILE A 217 14.81 3.31 0.87
N ARG A 218 16.02 3.85 0.93
CA ARG A 218 17.26 3.09 0.75
C ARG A 218 18.33 3.52 1.76
#